data_0cd029a0c37f132a100d162202e2629d
#
_entry.id   0cd029a0c37f132a100d162202e2629d
#
_cell.length_a   1.000
_cell.length_b   1.000
_cell.length_c   1.000
_cell.angle_alpha   90.00
_cell.angle_beta   90.00
_cell.angle_gamma   90.00
#
_symmetry.space_group_name_H-M   'P 1'
#
loop_
_entity.id
_entity.type
_entity.pdbx_description
1 polymer ?
#
loop_
_entity_poly.entity_id
_entity_poly.type
_entity_poly.pdbx_seq_one_letter_code
_entity_poly.pdbx_strand_id
1 'polypeptide(L)'
;MKRGTWLLALLLPPCAAVHAGTLPPIIASVDNPVPKCVAPSALMEFVETHNAAHNPPRTIEARFTNLAVLYQRIGQCVARSPEECIGVRWDYAFFQMLIETNFLTFRRPDGVPASVVPGDNNFAGVGATISGRPGERFKDAATGVLAHLQHVLMYSTTRVPNPVAKRTRQVQDDVQVVMRRLHRPVTFADLARQWTGVDRNSYGAELQKLAEKYAANYCHEQPRREAAALR
;
A
#
# COMPACT_ATOMS: atom_id res chain seq x y z
N MET A 1 17.70 -35.13 48.33
CA MET A 1 18.13 -34.07 47.44
C MET A 1 17.20 -34.04 46.22
N LYS A 2 16.21 -33.10 46.19
CA LYS A 2 15.24 -33.00 45.09
C LYS A 2 15.75 -31.90 44.13
N ARG A 3 16.08 -32.25 42.89
CA ARG A 3 16.46 -31.32 41.83
C ARG A 3 15.19 -30.72 41.20
N GLY A 4 14.96 -29.46 41.45
CA GLY A 4 13.90 -28.71 40.79
C GLY A 4 14.33 -28.30 39.38
N THR A 5 13.59 -28.75 38.38
CA THR A 5 13.77 -28.39 36.98
C THR A 5 12.97 -27.11 36.73
N TRP A 6 13.65 -25.98 36.48
CA TRP A 6 13.03 -24.73 36.10
C TRP A 6 12.77 -24.76 34.57
N LEU A 7 11.52 -24.84 34.19
CA LEU A 7 11.09 -24.61 32.81
C LEU A 7 11.08 -23.10 32.52
N LEU A 8 12.03 -22.63 31.72
CA LEU A 8 12.01 -21.28 31.17
C LEU A 8 10.93 -21.23 30.08
N ALA A 9 9.80 -20.64 30.38
CA ALA A 9 8.79 -20.30 29.36
C ALA A 9 9.32 -19.14 28.55
N LEU A 10 9.71 -19.39 27.30
CA LEU A 10 9.99 -18.35 26.30
C LEU A 10 8.69 -17.66 25.93
N LEU A 11 8.46 -16.47 26.49
CA LEU A 11 7.42 -15.56 26.08
C LEU A 11 7.82 -14.97 24.71
N LEU A 12 7.27 -15.52 23.64
CA LEU A 12 7.34 -14.90 22.32
C LEU A 12 6.47 -13.64 22.34
N PRO A 13 6.94 -12.49 21.77
CA PRO A 13 6.14 -11.31 21.72
C PRO A 13 4.86 -11.55 20.88
N PRO A 14 3.73 -10.97 21.28
CA PRO A 14 2.49 -11.10 20.51
C PRO A 14 2.69 -10.50 19.11
N CYS A 15 2.27 -11.26 18.11
CA CYS A 15 2.17 -10.77 16.74
C CYS A 15 1.30 -9.51 16.76
N ALA A 16 1.83 -8.37 16.31
CA ALA A 16 1.10 -7.11 16.32
C ALA A 16 -0.20 -7.27 15.54
N ALA A 17 -1.30 -7.31 16.26
CA ALA A 17 -2.63 -7.29 15.69
C ALA A 17 -2.78 -6.01 14.86
N VAL A 18 -3.37 -6.12 13.68
CA VAL A 18 -3.81 -4.95 12.90
C VAL A 18 -4.79 -4.19 13.80
N HIS A 19 -4.34 -3.08 14.38
CA HIS A 19 -5.17 -2.28 15.25
C HIS A 19 -6.30 -1.69 14.41
N ALA A 20 -7.52 -2.15 14.65
CA ALA A 20 -8.72 -1.51 14.13
C ALA A 20 -8.76 -0.06 14.65
N GLY A 21 -8.68 0.93 13.75
CA GLY A 21 -9.00 2.30 14.11
C GLY A 21 -8.12 3.43 13.56
N THR A 22 -6.85 3.22 13.20
CA THR A 22 -6.00 4.31 12.66
C THR A 22 -5.10 3.85 11.53
N LEU A 23 -5.08 4.64 10.45
CA LEU A 23 -4.14 4.40 9.35
C LEU A 23 -2.69 4.58 9.84
N PRO A 24 -1.76 3.65 9.49
CA PRO A 24 -0.43 3.61 10.05
C PRO A 24 0.47 4.76 9.53
N PRO A 25 1.62 4.98 10.16
CA PRO A 25 2.69 5.79 9.60
C PRO A 25 3.12 5.31 8.22
N ILE A 26 3.51 6.26 7.34
CA ILE A 26 3.93 5.96 5.96
C ILE A 26 5.21 5.12 5.95
N ILE A 27 6.19 5.48 6.81
CA ILE A 27 7.47 4.78 6.86
C ILE A 27 7.32 3.42 7.53
N ALA A 28 7.78 2.38 6.87
CA ALA A 28 7.91 1.06 7.46
C ALA A 28 9.11 1.05 8.43
N SER A 29 8.93 0.43 9.60
CA SER A 29 9.96 0.31 10.64
C SER A 29 9.77 -0.97 11.44
N VAL A 30 10.65 -1.23 12.39
CA VAL A 30 10.51 -2.36 13.32
C VAL A 30 9.19 -2.27 14.10
N ASP A 31 8.78 -1.05 14.48
CA ASP A 31 7.55 -0.79 15.23
C ASP A 31 6.31 -0.61 14.32
N ASN A 32 6.51 -0.51 13.02
CA ASN A 32 5.47 -0.36 12.02
C ASN A 32 5.76 -1.27 10.80
N PRO A 33 5.90 -2.59 10.99
CA PRO A 33 6.20 -3.52 9.91
C PRO A 33 4.95 -3.78 9.05
N VAL A 34 5.18 -4.20 7.81
CA VAL A 34 4.11 -4.82 7.03
C VAL A 34 3.76 -6.17 7.68
N PRO A 35 2.48 -6.45 7.97
CA PRO A 35 2.08 -7.70 8.60
C PRO A 35 2.45 -8.92 7.74
N LYS A 36 2.86 -10.02 8.37
CA LYS A 36 3.26 -11.26 7.67
C LYS A 36 2.14 -11.86 6.81
N CYS A 37 0.89 -11.64 7.16
CA CYS A 37 -0.27 -12.08 6.40
C CYS A 37 -0.45 -11.31 5.08
N VAL A 38 0.25 -10.19 4.89
CA VAL A 38 0.20 -9.41 3.65
C VAL A 38 1.22 -10.00 2.67
N ALA A 39 0.80 -11.04 1.97
CA ALA A 39 1.60 -11.67 0.91
C ALA A 39 1.14 -11.16 -0.47
N PRO A 40 2.06 -10.97 -1.44
CA PRO A 40 1.71 -10.55 -2.79
C PRO A 40 0.65 -11.42 -3.47
N SER A 41 0.73 -12.74 -3.30
CA SER A 41 -0.27 -13.67 -3.85
C SER A 41 -1.66 -13.45 -3.26
N ALA A 42 -1.75 -13.28 -1.93
CA ALA A 42 -3.01 -13.02 -1.24
C ALA A 42 -3.60 -11.64 -1.63
N LEU A 43 -2.77 -10.62 -1.86
CA LEU A 43 -3.23 -9.34 -2.37
C LEU A 43 -3.81 -9.45 -3.78
N MET A 44 -3.18 -10.21 -4.68
CA MET A 44 -3.72 -10.41 -6.02
C MET A 44 -4.99 -11.25 -6.00
N GLU A 45 -5.06 -12.30 -5.18
CA GLU A 45 -6.29 -13.07 -4.95
C GLU A 45 -7.44 -12.18 -4.43
N PHE A 46 -7.15 -11.26 -3.52
CA PHE A 46 -8.13 -10.28 -3.05
C PHE A 46 -8.67 -9.39 -4.18
N VAL A 47 -7.81 -8.95 -5.11
CA VAL A 47 -8.20 -8.19 -6.31
C VAL A 47 -9.08 -9.01 -7.22
N GLU A 48 -8.67 -10.23 -7.54
CA GLU A 48 -9.40 -11.13 -8.44
C GLU A 48 -10.76 -11.51 -7.86
N THR A 49 -10.82 -11.86 -6.57
CA THR A 49 -12.08 -12.17 -5.86
C THR A 49 -13.04 -10.97 -5.88
N HIS A 50 -12.51 -9.75 -5.63
CA HIS A 50 -13.32 -8.54 -5.70
C HIS A 50 -13.90 -8.33 -7.10
N ASN A 51 -13.07 -8.48 -8.13
CA ASN A 51 -13.48 -8.26 -9.52
C ASN A 51 -14.45 -9.34 -10.01
N ALA A 52 -14.26 -10.58 -9.61
CA ALA A 52 -15.15 -11.70 -9.96
C ALA A 52 -16.56 -11.55 -9.35
N ALA A 53 -16.68 -10.87 -8.22
CA ALA A 53 -17.97 -10.64 -7.56
C ALA A 53 -18.87 -9.61 -8.27
N HIS A 54 -18.38 -8.93 -9.30
CA HIS A 54 -19.19 -7.99 -10.09
C HIS A 54 -20.05 -8.71 -11.12
N ASN A 55 -21.13 -8.06 -11.53
CA ASN A 55 -21.99 -8.57 -12.61
C ASN A 55 -22.08 -7.50 -13.75
N PRO A 56 -21.50 -7.74 -14.93
CA PRO A 56 -20.66 -8.91 -15.26
C PRO A 56 -19.32 -8.90 -14.49
N PRO A 57 -18.68 -10.09 -14.33
CA PRO A 57 -17.35 -10.17 -13.71
C PRO A 57 -16.33 -9.30 -14.45
N ARG A 58 -15.42 -8.70 -13.68
CA ARG A 58 -14.34 -7.85 -14.22
C ARG A 58 -13.03 -8.63 -14.22
N THR A 59 -12.18 -8.34 -15.18
CA THR A 59 -10.85 -8.96 -15.29
C THR A 59 -9.77 -7.89 -15.25
N ILE A 60 -8.60 -8.25 -14.76
CA ILE A 60 -7.39 -7.44 -14.83
C ILE A 60 -6.57 -7.82 -16.06
N GLU A 61 -5.77 -6.87 -16.56
CA GLU A 61 -4.84 -7.20 -17.64
C GLU A 61 -3.73 -8.14 -17.17
N ALA A 62 -3.37 -9.13 -17.96
CA ALA A 62 -2.37 -10.17 -17.63
C ALA A 62 -1.03 -9.56 -17.17
N ARG A 63 -0.63 -8.40 -17.70
CA ARG A 63 0.61 -7.70 -17.30
C ARG A 63 0.62 -7.19 -15.86
N PHE A 64 -0.52 -7.14 -15.18
CA PHE A 64 -0.65 -6.67 -13.80
C PHE A 64 -0.72 -7.80 -12.76
N THR A 65 -0.70 -9.06 -13.18
CA THR A 65 -0.78 -10.22 -12.26
C THR A 65 0.34 -10.27 -11.22
N ASN A 66 1.50 -9.67 -11.50
CA ASN A 66 2.64 -9.59 -10.59
C ASN A 66 2.78 -8.22 -9.90
N LEU A 67 1.76 -7.36 -9.96
CA LEU A 67 1.90 -5.99 -9.48
C LEU A 67 2.19 -5.90 -7.97
N ALA A 68 1.57 -6.75 -7.16
CA ALA A 68 1.82 -6.79 -5.72
C ALA A 68 3.28 -7.19 -5.38
N VAL A 69 3.91 -8.03 -6.22
CA VAL A 69 5.34 -8.36 -6.08
C VAL A 69 6.22 -7.13 -6.32
N LEU A 70 5.86 -6.28 -7.28
CA LEU A 70 6.58 -5.03 -7.53
C LEU A 70 6.45 -4.07 -6.35
N TYR A 71 5.24 -3.90 -5.80
CA TYR A 71 5.02 -3.08 -4.60
C TYR A 71 5.86 -3.57 -3.43
N GLN A 72 5.85 -4.87 -3.16
CA GLN A 72 6.67 -5.46 -2.10
C GLN A 72 8.15 -5.20 -2.35
N ARG A 73 8.66 -5.57 -3.51
CA ARG A 73 10.10 -5.51 -3.82
C ARG A 73 10.66 -4.09 -3.71
N ILE A 74 9.93 -3.10 -4.24
CA ILE A 74 10.36 -1.70 -4.24
C ILE A 74 10.10 -1.06 -2.88
N GLY A 75 8.97 -1.39 -2.24
CA GLY A 75 8.55 -0.78 -0.97
C GLY A 75 9.27 -1.32 0.27
N GLN A 76 9.69 -2.59 0.28
CA GLN A 76 10.36 -3.23 1.42
C GLN A 76 11.87 -3.07 1.48
N CYS A 77 12.48 -2.28 0.63
CA CYS A 77 13.93 -2.20 0.58
C CYS A 77 14.64 -3.54 0.28
N VAL A 78 13.99 -4.43 -0.44
CA VAL A 78 14.62 -5.66 -0.95
C VAL A 78 15.46 -5.37 -2.20
N ALA A 79 15.30 -4.19 -2.79
CA ALA A 79 16.08 -3.73 -3.92
C ALA A 79 17.54 -3.46 -3.53
N ARG A 80 18.43 -3.61 -4.51
CA ARG A 80 19.88 -3.56 -4.26
C ARG A 80 20.46 -2.16 -4.19
N SER A 81 19.72 -1.12 -4.60
CA SER A 81 20.16 0.27 -4.52
C SER A 81 19.24 1.10 -3.66
N PRO A 82 19.76 2.07 -2.87
CA PRO A 82 18.95 3.00 -2.09
C PRO A 82 17.99 3.83 -2.94
N GLU A 83 18.29 4.05 -4.20
CA GLU A 83 17.45 4.81 -5.14
C GLU A 83 16.18 4.05 -5.54
N GLU A 84 16.25 2.71 -5.49
CA GLU A 84 15.13 1.81 -5.80
C GLU A 84 14.40 1.31 -4.54
N CYS A 85 14.93 1.64 -3.36
CA CYS A 85 14.47 1.14 -2.08
C CYS A 85 13.70 2.24 -1.33
N ILE A 86 12.40 2.12 -1.21
CA ILE A 86 11.54 3.20 -0.71
C ILE A 86 11.26 3.11 0.80
N GLY A 87 11.21 1.92 1.40
CA GLY A 87 11.02 1.77 2.86
C GLY A 87 9.70 2.30 3.40
N VAL A 88 8.61 2.14 2.68
CA VAL A 88 7.25 2.55 3.09
C VAL A 88 6.37 1.35 3.39
N ARG A 89 5.28 1.57 4.08
CA ARG A 89 4.16 0.61 4.19
C ARG A 89 3.53 0.42 2.81
N TRP A 90 4.21 -0.40 2.01
CA TRP A 90 3.84 -0.68 0.62
C TRP A 90 2.47 -1.36 0.49
N ASP A 91 2.03 -2.05 1.52
CA ASP A 91 0.71 -2.64 1.62
C ASP A 91 -0.39 -1.57 1.56
N TYR A 92 -0.26 -0.49 2.30
CA TYR A 92 -1.19 0.63 2.24
C TYR A 92 -1.10 1.41 0.93
N ALA A 93 0.10 1.54 0.35
CA ALA A 93 0.23 2.08 -0.99
C ALA A 93 -0.44 1.17 -2.04
N PHE A 94 -0.39 -0.15 -1.86
CA PHE A 94 -1.14 -1.08 -2.70
C PHE A 94 -2.66 -0.90 -2.54
N PHE A 95 -3.18 -0.80 -1.33
CA PHE A 95 -4.60 -0.51 -1.11
C PHE A 95 -5.01 0.85 -1.70
N GLN A 96 -4.15 1.86 -1.61
CA GLN A 96 -4.35 3.14 -2.28
C GLN A 96 -4.48 2.96 -3.79
N MET A 97 -3.58 2.20 -4.41
CA MET A 97 -3.64 1.85 -5.82
C MET A 97 -4.97 1.18 -6.20
N LEU A 98 -5.51 0.31 -5.35
CA LEU A 98 -6.81 -0.33 -5.62
C LEU A 98 -7.95 0.69 -5.69
N ILE A 99 -7.93 1.72 -4.85
CA ILE A 99 -8.90 2.82 -4.91
C ILE A 99 -8.71 3.62 -6.20
N GLU A 100 -7.48 4.06 -6.49
CA GLU A 100 -7.17 4.93 -7.63
C GLU A 100 -7.44 4.29 -9.00
N THR A 101 -7.32 2.96 -9.08
CA THR A 101 -7.52 2.20 -10.32
C THR A 101 -8.83 1.43 -10.36
N ASN A 102 -9.68 1.56 -9.33
CA ASN A 102 -10.85 0.72 -9.13
C ASN A 102 -10.50 -0.78 -9.33
N PHE A 103 -9.61 -1.29 -8.48
CA PHE A 103 -9.13 -2.69 -8.52
C PHE A 103 -8.54 -3.10 -9.88
N LEU A 104 -7.67 -2.25 -10.44
CA LEU A 104 -6.97 -2.45 -11.73
C LEU A 104 -7.89 -2.54 -12.95
N THR A 105 -9.14 -2.10 -12.83
CA THR A 105 -10.06 -1.99 -13.96
C THR A 105 -9.92 -0.66 -14.70
N PHE A 106 -9.33 0.37 -14.06
CA PHE A 106 -9.16 1.72 -14.60
C PHE A 106 -10.46 2.35 -15.10
N ARG A 107 -11.55 2.01 -14.45
CA ARG A 107 -12.89 2.53 -14.72
C ARG A 107 -13.45 3.17 -13.45
N ARG A 108 -14.13 4.26 -13.61
CA ARG A 108 -14.91 4.85 -12.52
C ARG A 108 -16.10 3.93 -12.16
N PRO A 109 -16.70 4.06 -10.97
CA PRO A 109 -17.89 3.28 -10.60
C PRO A 109 -19.06 3.44 -11.59
N ASP A 110 -19.16 4.61 -12.27
CA ASP A 110 -20.15 4.88 -13.31
C ASP A 110 -19.79 4.24 -14.68
N GLY A 111 -18.69 3.48 -14.77
CA GLY A 111 -18.22 2.84 -15.99
C GLY A 111 -17.44 3.72 -16.96
N VAL A 112 -17.36 5.02 -16.66
CA VAL A 112 -16.56 5.98 -17.46
C VAL A 112 -15.06 5.67 -17.26
N PRO A 113 -14.21 5.81 -18.30
CA PRO A 113 -12.77 5.71 -18.14
C PRO A 113 -12.25 6.68 -17.06
N ALA A 114 -11.31 6.23 -16.24
CA ALA A 114 -10.61 7.08 -15.28
C ALA A 114 -9.68 8.06 -16.01
N SER A 115 -9.15 9.03 -15.27
CA SER A 115 -8.15 10.00 -15.78
C SER A 115 -6.80 9.38 -16.14
N VAL A 116 -6.60 8.13 -15.76
CA VAL A 116 -5.47 7.27 -16.14
C VAL A 116 -6.02 5.98 -16.74
N VAL A 117 -5.32 5.44 -17.72
CA VAL A 117 -5.68 4.18 -18.38
C VAL A 117 -4.59 3.14 -18.17
N PRO A 118 -4.89 1.85 -18.36
CA PRO A 118 -3.89 0.80 -18.13
C PRO A 118 -2.55 1.06 -18.84
N GLY A 119 -2.58 1.59 -20.08
CA GLY A 119 -1.40 1.93 -20.87
C GLY A 119 -0.49 2.99 -20.29
N ASP A 120 -0.95 3.76 -19.32
CA ASP A 120 -0.16 4.80 -18.66
C ASP A 120 0.77 4.24 -17.58
N ASN A 121 0.56 3.00 -17.13
CA ASN A 121 1.24 2.41 -15.98
C ASN A 121 1.22 3.32 -14.73
N ASN A 122 0.21 4.17 -14.61
CA ASN A 122 0.05 5.13 -13.53
C ASN A 122 -0.98 4.59 -12.52
N PHE A 123 -0.49 4.08 -11.41
CA PHE A 123 -1.29 3.35 -10.43
C PHE A 123 -1.86 4.23 -9.32
N ALA A 124 -1.61 5.53 -9.36
CA ALA A 124 -2.01 6.46 -8.31
C ALA A 124 -2.52 7.80 -8.85
N GLY A 125 -2.83 7.90 -10.13
CA GLY A 125 -3.27 9.14 -10.74
C GLY A 125 -2.24 10.28 -10.66
N VAL A 126 -0.94 9.96 -10.50
CA VAL A 126 0.11 10.97 -10.33
C VAL A 126 0.10 11.95 -11.50
N GLY A 127 0.01 13.25 -11.21
CA GLY A 127 -0.06 14.32 -12.19
C GLY A 127 -1.44 14.61 -12.75
N ALA A 128 -2.44 13.76 -12.54
CA ALA A 128 -3.82 14.04 -12.88
C ALA A 128 -4.38 15.20 -12.04
N THR A 129 -5.34 15.92 -12.59
CA THR A 129 -6.00 17.03 -11.90
C THR A 129 -7.52 16.90 -11.99
N ILE A 130 -8.22 17.45 -11.00
CA ILE A 130 -9.69 17.55 -10.99
C ILE A 130 -10.20 18.30 -12.23
N SER A 131 -9.43 19.24 -12.76
CA SER A 131 -9.74 20.01 -13.97
C SER A 131 -9.58 19.20 -15.27
N GLY A 132 -9.31 17.89 -15.20
CA GLY A 132 -9.28 16.99 -16.37
C GLY A 132 -7.90 16.84 -17.03
N ARG A 133 -6.82 17.37 -16.44
CA ARG A 133 -5.47 17.05 -16.95
C ARG A 133 -5.20 15.56 -16.74
N PRO A 134 -4.78 14.80 -17.77
CA PRO A 134 -4.42 13.41 -17.65
C PRO A 134 -3.23 13.24 -16.71
N GLY A 135 -3.15 12.07 -16.05
CA GLY A 135 -1.98 11.70 -15.26
C GLY A 135 -0.72 11.50 -16.10
N GLU A 136 0.40 11.38 -15.42
CA GLU A 136 1.67 11.06 -16.07
C GLU A 136 1.66 9.63 -16.63
N ARG A 137 2.43 9.41 -17.69
CA ARG A 137 2.64 8.09 -18.29
C ARG A 137 4.03 7.57 -17.93
N PHE A 138 4.11 6.31 -17.49
CA PHE A 138 5.36 5.63 -17.17
C PHE A 138 5.66 4.53 -18.19
N LYS A 139 6.94 4.26 -18.43
CA LYS A 139 7.39 3.34 -19.49
C LYS A 139 6.93 1.88 -19.26
N ASP A 140 6.85 1.47 -17.99
CA ASP A 140 6.49 0.12 -17.57
C ASP A 140 5.86 0.12 -16.17
N ALA A 141 5.31 -1.03 -15.75
CA ALA A 141 4.66 -1.18 -14.46
C ALA A 141 5.63 -0.95 -13.28
N ALA A 142 6.89 -1.38 -13.38
CA ALA A 142 7.87 -1.19 -12.31
C ALA A 142 8.17 0.30 -12.09
N THR A 143 8.32 1.06 -13.17
CA THR A 143 8.51 2.53 -13.11
C THR A 143 7.27 3.22 -12.54
N GLY A 144 6.06 2.76 -12.89
CA GLY A 144 4.82 3.30 -12.35
C GLY A 144 4.66 3.03 -10.84
N VAL A 145 4.99 1.82 -10.38
CA VAL A 145 5.02 1.49 -8.95
C VAL A 145 6.06 2.33 -8.21
N LEU A 146 7.27 2.46 -8.76
CA LEU A 146 8.32 3.31 -8.19
C LEU A 146 7.83 4.77 -8.08
N ALA A 147 7.20 5.31 -9.13
CA ALA A 147 6.64 6.66 -9.12
C ALA A 147 5.61 6.85 -8.01
N HIS A 148 4.70 5.88 -7.83
CA HIS A 148 3.71 5.91 -6.76
C HIS A 148 4.37 5.87 -5.37
N LEU A 149 5.25 4.90 -5.10
CA LEU A 149 5.91 4.76 -3.81
C LEU A 149 6.80 5.97 -3.47
N GLN A 150 7.49 6.55 -4.46
CA GLN A 150 8.21 7.81 -4.29
C GLN A 150 7.26 8.97 -3.96
N HIS A 151 6.09 9.02 -4.59
CA HIS A 151 5.08 10.03 -4.30
C HIS A 151 4.53 9.89 -2.89
N VAL A 152 4.28 8.66 -2.41
CA VAL A 152 3.91 8.38 -1.01
C VAL A 152 5.04 8.78 -0.05
N LEU A 153 6.29 8.43 -0.36
CA LEU A 153 7.45 8.73 0.48
C LEU A 153 7.62 10.24 0.71
N MET A 154 7.39 11.09 -0.29
CA MET A 154 7.54 12.54 -0.11
C MET A 154 6.62 13.11 0.99
N TYR A 155 5.44 12.49 1.21
CA TYR A 155 4.53 12.88 2.30
C TYR A 155 5.10 12.56 3.68
N SER A 156 5.99 11.59 3.80
CA SER A 156 6.64 11.25 5.08
C SER A 156 7.68 12.28 5.55
N THR A 157 7.85 13.37 4.81
CA THR A 157 8.92 14.37 4.97
C THR A 157 10.32 13.89 4.56
N THR A 158 10.46 12.68 4.06
CA THR A 158 11.70 12.18 3.48
C THR A 158 11.86 12.72 2.05
N ARG A 159 13.03 13.32 1.78
CA ARG A 159 13.29 13.80 0.42
C ARG A 159 13.55 12.66 -0.53
N VAL A 160 12.85 12.69 -1.66
CA VAL A 160 13.11 11.79 -2.80
C VAL A 160 14.16 12.46 -3.68
N PRO A 161 15.39 11.92 -3.80
CA PRO A 161 16.47 12.62 -4.50
C PRO A 161 16.21 12.73 -6.01
N ASN A 162 15.75 11.68 -6.65
CA ASN A 162 15.52 11.61 -8.10
C ASN A 162 14.12 11.04 -8.42
N PRO A 163 13.03 11.80 -8.15
CA PRO A 163 11.69 11.28 -8.42
C PRO A 163 11.50 11.00 -9.91
N VAL A 164 11.00 9.81 -10.25
CA VAL A 164 10.69 9.49 -11.65
C VAL A 164 9.49 10.29 -12.16
N ALA A 165 8.52 10.57 -11.29
CA ALA A 165 7.38 11.42 -11.64
C ALA A 165 7.75 12.91 -11.60
N LYS A 166 7.38 13.62 -12.66
CA LYS A 166 7.54 15.09 -12.74
C LYS A 166 6.75 15.78 -11.64
N ARG A 167 5.53 15.32 -11.38
CA ARG A 167 4.68 15.88 -10.32
C ARG A 167 5.33 15.81 -8.96
N THR A 168 5.93 14.67 -8.60
CA THR A 168 6.65 14.52 -7.32
C THR A 168 7.76 15.55 -7.21
N ARG A 169 8.58 15.74 -8.26
CA ARG A 169 9.63 16.76 -8.28
C ARG A 169 9.10 18.17 -8.05
N GLN A 170 7.94 18.48 -8.62
CA GLN A 170 7.36 19.83 -8.57
C GLN A 170 6.78 20.20 -7.21
N VAL A 171 6.25 19.21 -6.46
CA VAL A 171 5.46 19.52 -5.26
C VAL A 171 6.10 19.05 -3.95
N GLN A 172 7.19 18.26 -4.00
CA GLN A 172 7.71 17.65 -2.76
C GLN A 172 8.12 18.67 -1.72
N ASP A 173 8.70 19.81 -2.10
CA ASP A 173 9.16 20.82 -1.14
C ASP A 173 7.96 21.46 -0.42
N ASP A 174 6.90 21.82 -1.15
CA ASP A 174 5.68 22.37 -0.59
C ASP A 174 4.94 21.37 0.32
N VAL A 175 4.80 20.13 -0.13
CA VAL A 175 4.17 19.05 0.64
C VAL A 175 4.95 18.82 1.94
N GLN A 176 6.27 18.76 1.89
CA GLN A 176 7.09 18.53 3.07
C GLN A 176 7.02 19.69 4.08
N VAL A 177 6.91 20.93 3.61
CA VAL A 177 6.68 22.09 4.51
C VAL A 177 5.38 21.90 5.30
N VAL A 178 4.32 21.46 4.63
CA VAL A 178 3.02 21.21 5.29
C VAL A 178 3.11 20.05 6.28
N MET A 179 3.73 18.93 5.87
CA MET A 179 3.79 17.72 6.70
C MET A 179 4.69 17.88 7.93
N ARG A 180 5.80 18.63 7.83
CA ARG A 180 6.69 18.91 8.99
C ARG A 180 5.98 19.64 10.13
N ARG A 181 4.91 20.40 9.84
CA ARG A 181 4.11 21.10 10.89
C ARG A 181 3.37 20.14 11.82
N LEU A 182 3.26 18.86 11.47
CA LEU A 182 2.62 17.86 12.32
C LEU A 182 3.48 17.49 13.54
N HIS A 183 4.79 17.71 13.49
CA HIS A 183 5.75 17.38 14.57
C HIS A 183 5.63 15.93 15.10
N ARG A 184 5.22 15.01 14.27
CA ARG A 184 5.09 13.57 14.53
C ARG A 184 5.24 12.77 13.23
N PRO A 185 5.40 11.42 13.29
CA PRO A 185 5.39 10.60 12.09
C PRO A 185 4.10 10.82 11.27
N VAL A 186 4.26 11.03 9.97
CA VAL A 186 3.15 11.24 9.05
C VAL A 186 2.50 9.90 8.75
N THR A 187 1.17 9.84 8.85
CA THR A 187 0.37 8.65 8.60
C THR A 187 -0.29 8.67 7.23
N PHE A 188 -0.82 7.52 6.78
CA PHE A 188 -1.69 7.47 5.60
C PHE A 188 -2.98 8.28 5.78
N ALA A 189 -3.43 8.54 7.00
CA ALA A 189 -4.54 9.47 7.25
C ALA A 189 -4.17 10.92 6.93
N ASP A 190 -2.93 11.33 7.24
CA ASP A 190 -2.43 12.66 6.90
C ASP A 190 -2.26 12.81 5.38
N LEU A 191 -1.70 11.79 4.73
CA LEU A 191 -1.59 11.72 3.29
C LEU A 191 -2.98 11.82 2.64
N ALA A 192 -3.94 11.04 3.08
CA ALA A 192 -5.29 11.01 2.53
C ALA A 192 -5.96 12.39 2.52
N ARG A 193 -5.76 13.18 3.59
CA ARG A 193 -6.29 14.56 3.69
C ARG A 193 -5.70 15.54 2.65
N GLN A 194 -4.55 15.23 2.10
CA GLN A 194 -3.87 16.07 1.10
C GLN A 194 -4.04 15.54 -0.33
N TRP A 195 -4.35 14.24 -0.45
CA TRP A 195 -4.35 13.55 -1.74
C TRP A 195 -5.45 14.02 -2.69
N THR A 196 -6.68 14.05 -2.22
CA THR A 196 -7.84 14.32 -3.07
C THR A 196 -8.21 15.81 -3.18
N GLY A 197 -7.80 16.61 -2.23
CA GLY A 197 -8.09 18.05 -2.20
C GLY A 197 -9.56 18.44 -1.96
N VAL A 198 -10.52 17.54 -2.17
CA VAL A 198 -11.97 17.85 -2.17
C VAL A 198 -12.72 17.21 -1.01
N ASP A 199 -12.60 15.92 -0.79
CA ASP A 199 -13.23 15.24 0.34
C ASP A 199 -12.19 14.53 1.20
N ARG A 200 -11.68 15.28 2.15
CA ARG A 200 -10.53 14.89 2.98
C ARG A 200 -10.83 13.75 3.97
N ASN A 201 -12.10 13.44 4.24
CA ASN A 201 -12.48 12.47 5.25
C ASN A 201 -12.88 11.12 4.65
N SER A 202 -13.50 11.09 3.47
CA SER A 202 -13.98 9.85 2.85
C SER A 202 -12.83 8.97 2.35
N TYR A 203 -11.80 9.55 1.74
CA TYR A 203 -10.68 8.80 1.17
C TYR A 203 -9.90 7.99 2.22
N GLY A 204 -9.60 8.61 3.36
CA GLY A 204 -8.95 7.91 4.47
C GLY A 204 -9.82 6.79 5.04
N ALA A 205 -11.13 7.03 5.16
CA ALA A 205 -12.08 6.02 5.61
C ALA A 205 -12.22 4.85 4.61
N GLU A 206 -12.19 5.13 3.33
CA GLU A 206 -12.20 4.10 2.28
C GLU A 206 -10.93 3.24 2.32
N LEU A 207 -9.77 3.87 2.45
CA LEU A 207 -8.49 3.18 2.59
C LEU A 207 -8.47 2.29 3.84
N GLN A 208 -8.95 2.80 4.96
CA GLN A 208 -9.09 2.05 6.22
C GLN A 208 -9.99 0.83 6.04
N LYS A 209 -11.19 1.03 5.50
CA LYS A 209 -12.18 -0.03 5.26
C LYS A 209 -11.64 -1.13 4.33
N LEU A 210 -10.84 -0.74 3.33
CA LEU A 210 -10.24 -1.69 2.39
C LEU A 210 -9.19 -2.55 3.08
N ALA A 211 -8.32 -1.94 3.89
CA ALA A 211 -7.32 -2.66 4.67
C ALA A 211 -7.95 -3.61 5.70
N GLU A 212 -9.01 -3.17 6.38
CA GLU A 212 -9.78 -4.00 7.32
C GLU A 212 -10.45 -5.18 6.61
N LYS A 213 -11.04 -4.95 5.44
CA LYS A 213 -11.65 -6.01 4.63
C LYS A 213 -10.61 -7.05 4.21
N TYR A 214 -9.42 -6.62 3.79
CA TYR A 214 -8.32 -7.53 3.50
C TYR A 214 -7.93 -8.33 4.76
N ALA A 215 -7.68 -7.65 5.86
CA ALA A 215 -7.26 -8.29 7.10
C ALA A 215 -8.28 -9.32 7.62
N ALA A 216 -9.58 -9.01 7.53
CA ALA A 216 -10.65 -9.91 7.90
C ALA A 216 -10.73 -11.20 7.06
N ASN A 217 -10.17 -11.21 5.85
CA ASN A 217 -10.21 -12.39 4.98
C ASN A 217 -8.87 -13.16 4.94
N TYR A 218 -7.74 -12.48 5.15
CA TYR A 218 -6.41 -13.04 4.91
C TYR A 218 -5.46 -13.00 6.11
N CYS A 219 -5.80 -12.28 7.19
CA CYS A 219 -4.94 -12.13 8.37
C CYS A 219 -5.47 -12.90 9.59
N HIS A 220 -6.10 -14.04 9.38
CA HIS A 220 -6.46 -14.92 10.49
C HIS A 220 -5.21 -15.57 11.07
N GLU A 221 -5.11 -15.67 12.38
CA GLU A 221 -4.16 -16.59 13.02
C GLU A 221 -4.49 -18.00 12.51
N GLN A 222 -3.59 -18.58 11.71
CA GLN A 222 -3.72 -20.01 11.43
C GLN A 222 -3.60 -20.72 12.77
N PRO A 223 -4.60 -21.51 13.21
CA PRO A 223 -4.44 -22.35 14.36
C PRO A 223 -3.20 -23.23 14.08
N ARG A 224 -2.23 -23.20 14.98
CA ARG A 224 -0.99 -23.96 14.85
C ARG A 224 -1.34 -25.38 14.46
N ARG A 225 -0.98 -25.78 13.24
CA ARG A 225 -0.87 -27.19 12.86
C ARG A 225 0.40 -27.73 13.51
N GLU A 226 0.42 -27.71 14.82
CA GLU A 226 1.42 -28.40 15.65
C GLU A 226 0.79 -29.65 16.24
N ALA A 227 1.51 -30.75 16.13
CA ALA A 227 1.33 -32.03 16.82
C ALA A 227 0.44 -33.09 16.18
N ALA A 228 0.47 -33.28 14.86
CA ALA A 228 -0.03 -34.55 14.30
C ALA A 228 1.02 -35.36 13.52
N ALA A 229 2.32 -35.06 13.66
CA ALA A 229 3.40 -35.79 12.95
C ALA A 229 4.43 -36.43 13.88
N LEU A 230 4.07 -36.72 15.14
CA LEU A 230 4.89 -37.49 16.05
C LEU A 230 4.00 -38.47 16.87
N ARG A 231 3.43 -39.44 16.19
CA ARG A 231 3.01 -40.70 16.78
C ARG A 231 3.17 -41.83 15.76
#